data_42d0536d4e0c3d0a1fd942b22f4e194d
#
_entry.id   42d0536d4e0c3d0a1fd942b22f4e194d
#
_cell.length_a   1.000
_cell.length_b   1.000
_cell.length_c   1.000
_cell.angle_alpha   90.00
_cell.angle_beta   90.00
_cell.angle_gamma   90.00
#
_symmetry.space_group_name_H-M   'P 1'
#
loop_
_entity.id
_entity.type
_entity.pdbx_description
1 polymer ?
#
loop_
_entity_poly.entity_id
_entity_poly.type
_entity_poly.pdbx_seq_one_letter_code
_entity_poly.pdbx_strand_id
1 'polypeptide(L)'
;CTLMWITNFISSAVTSIFETQLDFENTALESFRFQAQNNAVYRDYLKLLNVNPQKIESVNSIPFLPINFYKTKKIVTGNVDSSTIVFSSSRTTGSEPSLHYVNDISLYEKAFTETFITILFGSRRIIIGIYV
;
A
#
# COMPACT_ATOMS: atom_id res chain seq x y z
N CYS A 1 -21.99 1.10 -3.01
CA CYS A 1 -21.68 0.47 -1.69
C CYS A 1 -20.26 -0.05 -1.55
N THR A 2 -19.66 -0.60 -2.60
CA THR A 2 -18.31 -1.20 -2.54
C THR A 2 -17.19 -0.16 -2.35
N LEU A 3 -17.32 1.01 -2.94
CA LEU A 3 -16.34 2.11 -2.80
C LEU A 3 -16.24 2.64 -1.36
N MET A 4 -17.36 2.74 -0.67
CA MET A 4 -17.41 3.24 0.72
C MET A 4 -16.72 2.27 1.71
N TRP A 5 -16.76 0.97 1.45
CA TRP A 5 -16.03 -0.04 2.23
C TRP A 5 -14.53 0.01 2.01
N ILE A 6 -14.10 0.22 0.76
CA ILE A 6 -12.68 0.34 0.40
C ILE A 6 -12.06 1.57 1.07
N THR A 7 -12.74 2.71 1.01
CA THR A 7 -12.28 3.97 1.64
C THR A 7 -12.22 3.84 3.16
N ASN A 8 -13.23 3.21 3.78
CA ASN A 8 -13.25 3.00 5.22
C ASN A 8 -12.19 1.98 5.68
N PHE A 9 -11.94 0.90 4.93
CA PHE A 9 -10.90 -0.06 5.27
C PHE A 9 -9.50 0.57 5.18
N ILE A 10 -9.21 1.30 4.10
CA ILE A 10 -7.93 2.01 3.94
C ILE A 10 -7.77 3.08 5.03
N SER A 11 -8.79 3.88 5.29
CA SER A 11 -8.76 4.91 6.33
C SER A 11 -8.57 4.32 7.73
N SER A 12 -9.29 3.24 8.06
CA SER A 12 -9.19 2.55 9.36
C SER A 12 -7.84 1.86 9.54
N ALA A 13 -7.37 1.11 8.54
CA ALA A 13 -6.06 0.45 8.59
C ALA A 13 -4.92 1.46 8.72
N VAL A 14 -5.00 2.58 7.99
CA VAL A 14 -4.00 3.66 8.03
C VAL A 14 -3.98 4.36 9.38
N THR A 15 -5.15 4.66 9.95
CA THR A 15 -5.22 5.30 11.27
C THR A 15 -4.64 4.37 12.34
N SER A 16 -4.92 3.07 12.28
CA SER A 16 -4.38 2.10 13.23
C SER A 16 -2.86 1.90 13.09
N ILE A 17 -2.29 1.98 11.88
CA ILE A 17 -0.84 1.89 11.66
C ILE A 17 -0.06 2.96 12.43
N PHE A 18 -0.65 4.13 12.64
CA PHE A 18 0.04 5.24 13.33
C PHE A 18 -0.35 5.42 14.80
N GLU A 19 -1.43 4.80 15.27
CA GLU A 19 -2.02 5.09 16.60
C GLU A 19 -1.91 3.98 17.63
N THR A 20 -1.63 2.72 17.23
CA THR A 20 -1.67 1.57 18.15
C THR A 20 -0.46 0.65 18.00
N GLN A 21 -0.14 -0.05 19.08
CA GLN A 21 0.76 -1.21 19.03
C GLN A 21 0.06 -2.32 18.22
N LEU A 22 0.32 -2.34 16.91
CA LEU A 22 -0.33 -3.24 15.97
C LEU A 22 0.05 -4.69 16.25
N ASP A 23 -0.95 -5.54 16.21
CA ASP A 23 -0.74 -6.92 15.84
C ASP A 23 -0.35 -6.94 14.33
N PHE A 24 0.96 -6.84 14.09
CA PHE A 24 1.54 -6.80 12.75
C PHE A 24 1.07 -7.97 11.90
N GLU A 25 0.98 -9.15 12.47
CA GLU A 25 0.63 -10.36 11.75
C GLU A 25 -0.81 -10.31 11.23
N ASN A 26 -1.76 -9.94 12.07
CA ASN A 26 -3.15 -9.79 11.64
C ASN A 26 -3.33 -8.70 10.59
N THR A 27 -2.72 -7.54 10.79
CA THR A 27 -2.80 -6.44 9.82
C THR A 27 -2.18 -6.80 8.48
N ALA A 28 -1.06 -7.51 8.46
CA ALA A 28 -0.43 -7.98 7.23
C ALA A 28 -1.30 -8.98 6.49
N LEU A 29 -1.92 -9.93 7.20
CA LEU A 29 -2.83 -10.92 6.61
C LEU A 29 -4.11 -10.28 6.07
N GLU A 30 -4.68 -9.30 6.77
CA GLU A 30 -5.84 -8.54 6.29
C GLU A 30 -5.49 -7.74 5.03
N SER A 31 -4.35 -7.04 5.03
CA SER A 31 -3.85 -6.30 3.87
C SER A 31 -3.60 -7.22 2.68
N PHE A 32 -3.02 -8.40 2.91
CA PHE A 32 -2.83 -9.42 1.89
C PHE A 32 -4.16 -9.87 1.26
N ARG A 33 -5.15 -10.22 2.08
CA ARG A 33 -6.49 -10.64 1.60
C ARG A 33 -7.18 -9.52 0.84
N PHE A 34 -7.07 -8.29 1.32
CA PHE A 34 -7.60 -7.12 0.64
C PHE A 34 -6.96 -6.92 -0.74
N GLN A 35 -5.64 -7.00 -0.84
CA GLN A 35 -4.92 -6.90 -2.11
C GLN A 35 -5.27 -8.05 -3.07
N ALA A 36 -5.39 -9.27 -2.57
CA ALA A 36 -5.78 -10.43 -3.36
C ALA A 36 -7.17 -10.27 -4.00
N GLN A 37 -8.07 -9.53 -3.36
CA GLN A 37 -9.42 -9.27 -3.88
C GLN A 37 -9.49 -8.06 -4.81
N ASN A 38 -8.74 -6.99 -4.52
CA ASN A 38 -8.93 -5.69 -5.15
C ASN A 38 -7.84 -5.31 -6.16
N ASN A 39 -6.71 -6.03 -6.19
CA ASN A 39 -5.64 -5.84 -7.15
C ASN A 39 -5.68 -6.95 -8.21
N ALA A 40 -6.06 -6.61 -9.44
CA ALA A 40 -6.23 -7.59 -10.51
C ALA A 40 -4.94 -8.35 -10.85
N VAL A 41 -3.81 -7.64 -10.92
CA VAL A 41 -2.50 -8.25 -11.24
C VAL A 41 -2.08 -9.22 -10.15
N TYR A 42 -2.25 -8.84 -8.88
CA TYR A 42 -1.89 -9.70 -7.76
C TYR A 42 -2.81 -10.93 -7.67
N ARG A 43 -4.10 -10.75 -7.87
CA ARG A 43 -5.07 -11.86 -7.91
C ARG A 43 -4.71 -12.89 -8.98
N ASP A 44 -4.36 -12.43 -10.19
CA ASP A 44 -4.00 -13.34 -11.28
C ASP A 44 -2.66 -14.03 -11.00
N TYR A 45 -1.72 -13.36 -10.39
CA TYR A 45 -0.46 -13.95 -9.91
C TYR A 45 -0.70 -15.08 -8.89
N LEU A 46 -1.56 -14.85 -7.90
CA LEU A 46 -1.93 -15.87 -6.90
C LEU A 46 -2.60 -17.09 -7.53
N LYS A 47 -3.46 -16.88 -8.55
CA LYS A 47 -4.06 -17.99 -9.32
C LYS A 47 -3.01 -18.82 -10.04
N LEU A 48 -2.01 -18.19 -10.67
CA LEU A 48 -0.91 -18.91 -11.33
C LEU A 48 -0.09 -19.74 -10.36
N LEU A 49 0.05 -19.29 -9.12
CA LEU A 49 0.71 -20.03 -8.05
C LEU A 49 -0.18 -21.10 -7.39
N ASN A 50 -1.47 -21.21 -7.79
CA ASN A 50 -2.48 -22.05 -7.13
C ASN A 50 -2.64 -21.74 -5.63
N VAL A 51 -2.45 -20.48 -5.22
CA VAL A 51 -2.57 -20.04 -3.83
C VAL A 51 -3.99 -19.57 -3.56
N ASN A 52 -4.61 -20.14 -2.53
CA ASN A 52 -5.88 -19.66 -2.00
C ASN A 52 -5.61 -18.66 -0.85
N PRO A 53 -5.95 -17.35 -1.03
CA PRO A 53 -5.69 -16.33 -0.01
C PRO A 53 -6.33 -16.61 1.35
N GLN A 54 -7.46 -17.31 1.37
CA GLN A 54 -8.18 -17.62 2.62
C GLN A 54 -7.50 -18.71 3.47
N LYS A 55 -6.57 -19.46 2.87
CA LYS A 55 -5.82 -20.53 3.57
C LYS A 55 -4.46 -20.06 4.08
N ILE A 56 -4.07 -18.82 3.79
CA ILE A 56 -2.82 -18.24 4.30
C ILE A 56 -3.06 -17.72 5.72
N GLU A 57 -2.36 -18.28 6.68
CA GLU A 57 -2.48 -18.00 8.12
C GLU A 57 -1.21 -17.38 8.72
N SER A 58 -0.11 -17.35 7.97
CA SER A 58 1.15 -16.77 8.42
C SER A 58 1.71 -15.79 7.40
N VAL A 59 2.27 -14.68 7.88
CA VAL A 59 2.94 -13.66 7.08
C VAL A 59 4.06 -14.25 6.21
N ASN A 60 4.79 -15.25 6.74
CA ASN A 60 5.87 -15.91 6.01
C ASN A 60 5.37 -16.73 4.78
N SER A 61 4.08 -17.03 4.73
CA SER A 61 3.45 -17.78 3.63
C SER A 61 2.83 -16.87 2.57
N ILE A 62 2.86 -15.56 2.75
CA ILE A 62 2.33 -14.60 1.78
C ILE A 62 3.24 -14.56 0.54
N PRO A 63 2.71 -14.87 -0.67
CA PRO A 63 3.48 -14.75 -1.90
C PRO A 63 3.66 -13.26 -2.27
N PHE A 64 4.88 -12.77 -2.24
CA PHE A 64 5.18 -11.39 -2.65
C PHE A 64 5.24 -11.28 -4.17
N LEU A 65 4.66 -10.21 -4.71
CA LEU A 65 4.69 -9.92 -6.13
C LEU A 65 6.12 -9.54 -6.56
N PRO A 66 6.70 -10.20 -7.59
CA PRO A 66 8.03 -9.86 -8.06
C PRO A 66 8.13 -8.40 -8.52
N ILE A 67 9.19 -7.72 -8.13
CA ILE A 67 9.38 -6.27 -8.39
C ILE A 67 9.34 -5.91 -9.87
N ASN A 68 9.73 -6.84 -10.75
CA ASN A 68 9.70 -6.64 -12.19
C ASN A 68 8.28 -6.42 -12.76
N PHE A 69 7.24 -6.83 -12.04
CA PHE A 69 5.87 -6.56 -12.44
C PHE A 69 5.56 -5.05 -12.48
N TYR A 70 6.20 -4.24 -11.62
CA TYR A 70 6.05 -2.78 -11.62
C TYR A 70 6.63 -2.10 -12.87
N LYS A 71 7.47 -2.81 -13.65
CA LYS A 71 8.00 -2.35 -14.92
C LYS A 71 7.09 -2.71 -16.11
N THR A 72 6.37 -3.83 -16.00
CA THR A 72 5.67 -4.44 -17.13
C THR A 72 4.16 -4.45 -17.00
N LYS A 73 3.64 -4.24 -15.78
CA LYS A 73 2.21 -4.29 -15.47
C LYS A 73 1.76 -3.02 -14.76
N LYS A 74 0.52 -2.62 -15.01
CA LYS A 74 -0.14 -1.55 -14.27
C LYS A 74 -0.67 -2.14 -12.96
N ILE A 75 0.09 -1.93 -11.88
CA ILE A 75 -0.26 -2.44 -10.56
C ILE A 75 -0.97 -1.34 -9.78
N VAL A 76 -2.25 -1.53 -9.53
CA VAL A 76 -3.09 -0.58 -8.80
C VAL A 76 -4.20 -1.35 -8.09
N THR A 77 -4.57 -0.89 -6.91
CA THR A 77 -5.69 -1.42 -6.15
C THR A 77 -6.92 -0.55 -6.41
N GLY A 78 -7.99 -1.15 -6.89
CA GLY A 78 -9.19 -0.43 -7.32
C GLY A 78 -9.07 0.14 -8.74
N ASN A 79 -9.83 1.19 -9.04
CA ASN A 79 -9.87 1.83 -10.34
C ASN A 79 -8.89 3.00 -10.41
N VAL A 80 -8.33 3.22 -11.58
CA VAL A 80 -7.53 4.41 -11.90
C VAL A 80 -8.46 5.47 -12.44
N ASP A 81 -8.43 6.62 -11.86
CA ASP A 81 -9.19 7.80 -12.28
C ASP A 81 -8.27 9.02 -12.50
N SER A 82 -8.85 10.19 -12.72
CA SER A 82 -8.11 11.44 -12.96
C SER A 82 -7.32 11.94 -11.74
N SER A 83 -7.62 11.44 -10.55
CA SER A 83 -6.91 11.80 -9.30
C SER A 83 -5.70 10.90 -9.02
N THR A 84 -5.52 9.81 -9.80
CA THR A 84 -4.40 8.88 -9.62
C THR A 84 -3.08 9.56 -9.98
N ILE A 85 -2.17 9.61 -9.01
CA ILE A 85 -0.80 10.10 -9.21
C ILE A 85 0.10 8.93 -9.58
N VAL A 86 1.03 9.15 -10.51
CA VAL A 86 1.99 8.14 -10.94
C VAL A 86 3.40 8.58 -10.58
N PHE A 87 4.02 7.84 -9.67
CA PHE A 87 5.44 7.98 -9.38
C PHE A 87 6.26 7.07 -10.28
N SER A 88 7.32 7.60 -10.87
CA SER A 88 8.25 6.86 -11.70
C SER A 88 9.60 6.77 -11.02
N SER A 89 10.20 5.57 -11.00
CA SER A 89 11.58 5.41 -10.52
C SER A 89 12.56 6.10 -11.49
N SER A 90 13.70 6.56 -10.96
CA SER A 90 14.79 7.08 -11.77
C SER A 90 15.30 5.98 -12.72
N ARG A 91 15.57 6.33 -13.97
CA ARG A 91 16.14 5.42 -14.96
C ARG A 91 17.63 5.26 -14.69
N THR A 92 18.07 4.04 -14.45
CA THR A 92 19.46 3.67 -14.77
C THR A 92 19.54 3.44 -16.26
N THR A 93 20.62 3.87 -16.91
CA THR A 93 20.79 3.87 -18.38
C THR A 93 20.37 2.53 -18.99
N GLY A 94 19.34 2.54 -19.84
CA GLY A 94 18.86 1.38 -20.59
C GLY A 94 17.81 0.50 -19.91
N SER A 95 17.28 0.86 -18.74
CA SER A 95 16.18 0.10 -18.10
C SER A 95 14.84 0.82 -18.14
N GLU A 96 13.75 0.05 -18.28
CA GLU A 96 12.39 0.58 -18.12
C GLU A 96 12.13 1.03 -16.70
N PRO A 97 11.51 2.21 -16.49
CA PRO A 97 11.17 2.68 -15.15
C PRO A 97 10.05 1.85 -14.52
N SER A 98 10.09 1.68 -13.21
CA SER A 98 8.93 1.17 -12.48
C SER A 98 7.90 2.29 -12.30
N LEU A 99 6.62 1.98 -12.50
CA LEU A 99 5.50 2.91 -12.33
C LEU A 99 4.68 2.51 -11.11
N HIS A 100 4.49 3.45 -10.19
CA HIS A 100 3.72 3.29 -8.97
C HIS A 100 2.50 4.20 -9.01
N TYR A 101 1.33 3.61 -9.08
CA TYR A 101 0.04 4.30 -9.14
C TYR A 101 -0.50 4.51 -7.73
N VAL A 102 -0.78 5.75 -7.36
CA VAL A 102 -1.28 6.13 -6.05
C VAL A 102 -2.63 6.83 -6.23
N ASN A 103 -3.70 6.17 -5.76
CA ASN A 103 -5.05 6.70 -5.85
C ASN A 103 -5.37 7.69 -4.72
N ASP A 104 -4.73 7.54 -3.57
CA ASP A 104 -4.90 8.43 -2.43
C ASP A 104 -3.55 8.99 -1.98
N ILE A 105 -3.30 10.24 -2.36
CA ILE A 105 -2.06 10.95 -1.99
C ILE A 105 -2.04 11.32 -0.52
N SER A 106 -3.19 11.49 0.12
CA SER A 106 -3.27 11.92 1.53
C SER A 106 -2.63 10.90 2.47
N LEU A 107 -2.78 9.61 2.15
CA LEU A 107 -2.12 8.53 2.85
C LEU A 107 -0.59 8.62 2.74
N TYR A 108 -0.09 8.88 1.54
CA TYR A 108 1.34 9.05 1.30
C TYR A 108 1.90 10.25 2.06
N GLU A 109 1.21 11.39 2.02
CA GLU A 109 1.56 12.62 2.75
C GLU A 109 1.56 12.38 4.27
N LYS A 110 0.55 11.70 4.80
CA LYS A 110 0.49 11.34 6.23
C LYS A 110 1.66 10.44 6.62
N ALA A 111 1.92 9.38 5.87
CA ALA A 111 3.02 8.46 6.15
C ALA A 111 4.38 9.16 6.09
N PHE A 112 4.61 10.01 5.10
CA PHE A 112 5.83 10.81 4.98
C PHE A 112 5.98 11.77 6.16
N THR A 113 4.94 12.52 6.49
CA THR A 113 4.95 13.52 7.57
C THR A 113 5.23 12.87 8.93
N GLU A 114 4.52 11.79 9.26
CA GLU A 114 4.71 11.07 10.53
C GLU A 114 6.12 10.47 10.65
N THR A 115 6.63 9.89 9.55
CA THR A 115 7.99 9.35 9.51
C THR A 115 9.03 10.45 9.67
N PHE A 116 8.87 11.56 8.97
CA PHE A 116 9.77 12.71 9.02
C PHE A 116 9.83 13.32 10.42
N ILE A 117 8.66 13.54 11.05
CA ILE A 117 8.58 14.06 12.42
C ILE A 117 9.24 13.08 13.40
N THR A 118 8.99 11.78 13.25
CA THR A 118 9.57 10.75 14.14
C THR A 118 11.10 10.70 14.04
N ILE A 119 11.64 10.79 12.81
CA ILE A 119 13.10 10.76 12.59
C ILE A 119 13.79 12.02 13.10
N LEU A 120 13.22 13.22 12.85
CA LEU A 120 13.87 14.49 13.20
C LEU A 120 13.69 14.89 14.65
N PHE A 121 12.54 14.58 15.26
CA PHE A 121 12.16 15.09 16.58
C PHE A 121 11.98 13.98 17.63
N GLY A 122 12.17 12.71 17.26
CA GLY A 122 11.91 11.57 18.12
C GLY A 122 10.41 11.42 18.43
N SER A 123 10.08 10.52 19.35
CA SER A 123 8.68 10.23 19.74
C SER A 123 7.97 11.36 20.52
N ARG A 124 8.54 12.54 20.61
CA ARG A 124 7.87 13.70 21.20
C ARG A 124 6.99 14.36 20.17
N ARG A 125 5.68 14.25 20.32
CA ARG A 125 4.67 14.98 19.55
C ARG A 125 4.88 16.50 19.75
N ILE A 126 5.67 17.11 18.88
CA ILE A 126 5.69 18.56 18.71
C ILE A 126 4.64 18.84 17.64
N ILE A 127 3.50 19.39 18.07
CA ILE A 127 2.49 19.93 17.16
C ILE A 127 3.11 21.20 16.56
N ILE A 128 3.76 21.08 15.43
CA ILE A 128 4.09 22.24 14.61
C ILE A 128 2.85 22.47 13.74
N GLY A 129 2.04 23.46 14.14
CA GLY A 129 0.98 23.97 13.28
C GLY A 129 1.62 24.65 12.07
N ILE A 130 1.78 23.91 10.98
CA ILE A 130 2.09 24.49 9.68
C ILE A 130 0.74 24.91 9.10
N TYR A 131 0.36 26.17 9.35
CA TYR A 131 -0.64 26.85 8.55
C TYR A 131 0.03 27.25 7.23
N VAL A 132 -0.45 26.68 6.12
CA VAL A 132 -0.31 27.24 4.78
C VAL A 132 -1.69 27.56 4.28
#